data_f3e4009e951768bbe9dd2412dae0b248
#
_entry.id   f3e4009e951768bbe9dd2412dae0b248
#
_cell.length_a   1.000
_cell.length_b   1.000
_cell.length_c   1.000
_cell.angle_alpha   90.00
_cell.angle_beta   90.00
_cell.angle_gamma   90.00
#
_symmetry.space_group_name_H-M   'P 1'
#
loop_
_entity.id
_entity.type
_entity.pdbx_description
1 polymer ?
#
loop_
_entity_poly.entity_id
_entity_poly.type
_entity_poly.pdbx_seq_one_letter_code
_entity_poly.pdbx_strand_id
1 'polypeptide(L)'
;MTRRVAIARQALAVVGWLLAAAVLAQIFLAGRAVFVGPDWWQRHRAFVHTFEWLSPVAVVLAHVARAAPPAKMLAWLTVVLLFLAYATAGGQSSLGRVGLAALHPVIAALLFWTSVELARRARADQRRDSSPTVKTRPAAG
;
A
#
# COMPACT_ATOMS: atom_id res chain seq x y z
N MET A 1 -7.67 4.97 24.72
CA MET A 1 -7.73 5.14 23.23
C MET A 1 -9.18 5.35 22.81
N THR A 2 -9.49 6.34 21.97
CA THR A 2 -10.87 6.56 21.51
C THR A 2 -11.30 5.47 20.52
N ARG A 3 -12.59 5.10 20.50
CA ARG A 3 -13.15 4.11 19.54
C ARG A 3 -12.81 4.46 18.08
N ARG A 4 -12.79 5.74 17.73
CA ARG A 4 -12.43 6.22 16.39
C ARG A 4 -11.01 5.83 15.98
N VAL A 5 -10.04 5.98 16.88
CA VAL A 5 -8.63 5.63 16.61
C VAL A 5 -8.48 4.13 16.41
N ALA A 6 -9.18 3.31 17.20
CA ALA A 6 -9.15 1.85 17.06
C ALA A 6 -9.70 1.41 15.70
N ILE A 7 -10.86 1.95 15.29
CA ILE A 7 -11.47 1.66 13.98
C ILE A 7 -10.55 2.10 12.85
N ALA A 8 -9.96 3.30 12.93
CA ALA A 8 -9.07 3.81 11.89
C ALA A 8 -7.80 2.94 11.73
N ARG A 9 -7.24 2.40 12.80
CA ARG A 9 -6.11 1.45 12.74
C ARG A 9 -6.49 0.15 12.06
N GLN A 10 -7.65 -0.40 12.39
CA GLN A 10 -8.16 -1.60 11.75
C GLN A 10 -8.41 -1.36 10.25
N ALA A 11 -9.04 -0.25 9.90
CA ALA A 11 -9.27 0.15 8.52
C ALA A 11 -7.94 0.34 7.75
N LEU A 12 -6.92 0.95 8.37
CA LEU A 12 -5.60 1.11 7.77
C LEU A 12 -4.95 -0.24 7.44
N ALA A 13 -5.04 -1.22 8.34
CA ALA A 13 -4.53 -2.55 8.08
C ALA A 13 -5.27 -3.25 6.93
N VAL A 14 -6.60 -3.11 6.88
CA VAL A 14 -7.43 -3.67 5.79
C VAL A 14 -7.09 -3.00 4.47
N VAL A 15 -7.01 -1.67 4.42
CA VAL A 15 -6.63 -0.92 3.20
C VAL A 15 -5.25 -1.32 2.71
N GLY A 16 -4.27 -1.48 3.60
CA GLY A 16 -2.93 -1.95 3.23
C GLY A 16 -2.95 -3.34 2.57
N TRP A 17 -3.74 -4.28 3.09
CA TRP A 17 -3.90 -5.61 2.49
C TRP A 17 -4.67 -5.58 1.17
N LEU A 18 -5.70 -4.76 1.07
CA LEU A 18 -6.46 -4.59 -0.19
C LEU A 18 -5.56 -3.99 -1.28
N LEU A 19 -4.74 -3.00 -0.92
CA LEU A 19 -3.79 -2.40 -1.85
C LEU A 19 -2.75 -3.43 -2.31
N ALA A 20 -2.18 -4.24 -1.41
CA ALA A 20 -1.26 -5.30 -1.77
C ALA A 20 -1.90 -6.34 -2.70
N ALA A 21 -3.12 -6.79 -2.41
CA ALA A 21 -3.85 -7.72 -3.26
C ALA A 21 -4.16 -7.14 -4.65
N ALA A 22 -4.55 -5.86 -4.70
CA ALA A 22 -4.82 -5.16 -5.95
C ALA A 22 -3.57 -5.00 -6.81
N VAL A 23 -2.42 -4.65 -6.21
CA VAL A 23 -1.14 -4.58 -6.94
C VAL A 23 -0.72 -5.96 -7.46
N LEU A 24 -0.92 -7.02 -6.67
CA LEU A 24 -0.63 -8.38 -7.12
C LEU A 24 -1.52 -8.77 -8.31
N ALA A 25 -2.83 -8.46 -8.26
CA ALA A 25 -3.74 -8.66 -9.38
C ALA A 25 -3.32 -7.84 -10.62
N GLN A 26 -2.83 -6.62 -10.41
CA GLN A 26 -2.32 -5.75 -11.47
C GLN A 26 -1.09 -6.35 -12.15
N ILE A 27 -0.15 -6.93 -11.40
CA ILE A 27 1.02 -7.65 -11.92
C ILE A 27 0.55 -8.88 -12.72
N PHE A 28 -0.43 -9.62 -12.20
CA PHE A 28 -1.00 -10.77 -12.90
C PHE A 28 -1.63 -10.37 -14.24
N LEU A 29 -2.40 -9.27 -14.30
CA LEU A 29 -3.01 -8.77 -15.53
C LEU A 29 -1.94 -8.35 -16.55
N ALA A 30 -0.84 -7.74 -16.12
CA ALA A 30 0.31 -7.43 -16.98
C ALA A 30 0.96 -8.70 -17.53
N GLY A 31 1.15 -9.73 -16.69
CA GLY A 31 1.62 -11.04 -17.13
C GLY A 31 0.71 -11.67 -18.19
N ARG A 32 -0.64 -11.58 -17.98
CA ARG A 32 -1.60 -12.02 -18.99
C ARG A 32 -1.45 -11.27 -20.32
N ALA A 33 -1.18 -9.96 -20.26
CA ALA A 33 -0.99 -9.16 -21.47
C ALA A 33 0.28 -9.57 -22.24
N VAL A 34 1.33 -9.96 -21.54
CA VAL A 34 2.61 -10.40 -22.15
C VAL A 34 2.52 -11.82 -22.71
N PHE A 35 1.94 -12.77 -21.97
CA PHE A 35 2.04 -14.19 -22.28
C PHE A 35 0.79 -14.77 -22.96
N VAL A 36 -0.39 -14.12 -22.85
CA VAL A 36 -1.66 -14.65 -23.39
C VAL A 36 -2.16 -13.84 -24.56
N GLY A 37 -2.13 -12.50 -24.46
CA GLY A 37 -2.56 -11.64 -25.56
C GLY A 37 -2.70 -10.18 -25.19
N PRO A 38 -2.51 -9.26 -26.17
CA PRO A 38 -2.40 -7.83 -25.93
C PRO A 38 -3.70 -7.17 -25.42
N ASP A 39 -4.87 -7.81 -25.60
CA ASP A 39 -6.15 -7.28 -25.13
C ASP A 39 -6.20 -7.12 -23.60
N TRP A 40 -5.36 -7.86 -22.88
CA TRP A 40 -5.23 -7.76 -21.43
C TRP A 40 -4.62 -6.44 -20.97
N TRP A 41 -3.91 -5.70 -21.84
CA TRP A 41 -3.42 -4.35 -21.51
C TRP A 41 -4.56 -3.38 -21.22
N GLN A 42 -5.67 -3.49 -21.94
CA GLN A 42 -6.85 -2.67 -21.65
C GLN A 42 -7.40 -2.96 -20.25
N ARG A 43 -7.51 -4.24 -19.89
CA ARG A 43 -7.97 -4.66 -18.55
C ARG A 43 -6.99 -4.22 -17.45
N HIS A 44 -5.68 -4.35 -17.70
CA HIS A 44 -4.64 -3.87 -16.79
C HIS A 44 -4.80 -2.35 -16.54
N ARG A 45 -4.97 -1.55 -17.59
CA ARG A 45 -5.17 -0.10 -17.46
C ARG A 45 -6.48 0.27 -16.77
N ALA A 46 -7.58 -0.43 -17.06
CA ALA A 46 -8.87 -0.16 -16.44
C ALA A 46 -8.88 -0.54 -14.95
N PHE A 47 -8.22 -1.63 -14.58
CA PHE A 47 -8.25 -2.13 -13.21
C PHE A 47 -7.57 -1.19 -12.23
N VAL A 48 -6.51 -0.46 -12.60
CA VAL A 48 -5.84 0.47 -11.67
C VAL A 48 -6.80 1.53 -11.12
N HIS A 49 -7.74 2.02 -11.94
CA HIS A 49 -8.73 3.02 -11.53
C HIS A 49 -9.72 2.52 -10.46
N THR A 50 -9.83 1.20 -10.28
CA THR A 50 -10.70 0.64 -9.23
C THR A 50 -10.09 0.70 -7.85
N PHE A 51 -8.76 0.81 -7.73
CA PHE A 51 -8.07 0.74 -6.43
C PHE A 51 -7.10 1.90 -6.16
N GLU A 52 -6.82 2.79 -7.11
CA GLU A 52 -5.87 3.89 -6.93
C GLU A 52 -6.19 4.78 -5.72
N TRP A 53 -7.47 4.91 -5.38
CA TRP A 53 -7.97 5.68 -4.24
C TRP A 53 -7.58 5.09 -2.88
N LEU A 54 -7.18 3.82 -2.83
CA LEU A 54 -6.75 3.19 -1.58
C LEU A 54 -5.48 3.85 -1.01
N SER A 55 -4.58 4.37 -1.87
CA SER A 55 -3.35 5.04 -1.42
C SER A 55 -3.64 6.35 -0.67
N PRO A 56 -4.37 7.34 -1.20
CA PRO A 56 -4.74 8.53 -0.42
C PRO A 56 -5.61 8.21 0.79
N VAL A 57 -6.50 7.23 0.70
CA VAL A 57 -7.29 6.75 1.86
C VAL A 57 -6.37 6.20 2.96
N ALA A 58 -5.32 5.45 2.62
CA ALA A 58 -4.34 4.97 3.59
C ALA A 58 -3.64 6.12 4.32
N VAL A 59 -3.30 7.21 3.62
CA VAL A 59 -2.71 8.41 4.23
C VAL A 59 -3.67 9.03 5.24
N VAL A 60 -4.92 9.27 4.86
CA VAL A 60 -5.95 9.82 5.76
C VAL A 60 -6.11 8.94 7.00
N LEU A 61 -6.25 7.63 6.79
CA LEU A 61 -6.40 6.66 7.89
C LEU A 61 -5.18 6.63 8.80
N ALA A 62 -3.95 6.73 8.28
CA ALA A 62 -2.74 6.76 9.08
C ALA A 62 -2.69 7.98 10.02
N HIS A 63 -3.23 9.13 9.59
CA HIS A 63 -3.31 10.34 10.42
C HIS A 63 -4.44 10.23 11.45
N VAL A 64 -5.63 9.80 11.06
CA VAL A 64 -6.78 9.60 11.98
C VAL A 64 -6.47 8.52 13.01
N ALA A 65 -5.80 7.45 12.61
CA ALA A 65 -5.34 6.37 13.48
C ALA A 65 -4.24 6.79 14.47
N ARG A 66 -3.69 8.00 14.32
CA ARG A 66 -2.49 8.44 15.06
C ARG A 66 -1.38 7.39 14.97
N ALA A 67 -1.21 6.80 13.79
CA ALA A 67 -0.21 5.78 13.54
C ALA A 67 1.21 6.28 13.84
N ALA A 68 2.11 5.36 14.17
CA ALA A 68 3.52 5.68 14.38
C ALA A 68 4.15 6.30 13.12
N PRO A 69 5.18 7.17 13.25
CA PRO A 69 5.80 7.84 12.12
C PRO A 69 6.18 6.92 10.96
N PRO A 70 6.74 5.71 11.17
CA PRO A 70 7.05 4.80 10.08
C PRO A 70 5.82 4.34 9.27
N ALA A 71 4.67 4.13 9.92
CA ALA A 71 3.44 3.75 9.22
C ALA A 71 2.89 4.92 8.38
N LYS A 72 2.96 6.16 8.88
CA LYS A 72 2.60 7.35 8.10
C LYS A 72 3.50 7.53 6.89
N MET A 73 4.81 7.33 7.06
CA MET A 73 5.78 7.40 5.96
C MET A 73 5.46 6.35 4.88
N LEU A 74 5.16 5.12 5.27
CA LEU A 74 4.77 4.06 4.33
C LEU A 74 3.47 4.41 3.60
N ALA A 75 2.47 4.98 4.27
CA ALA A 75 1.24 5.42 3.64
C ALA A 75 1.51 6.50 2.56
N TRP A 76 2.34 7.50 2.85
CA TRP A 76 2.76 8.48 1.85
C TRP A 76 3.58 7.85 0.72
N LEU A 77 4.43 6.87 1.04
CA LEU A 77 5.23 6.17 0.03
C LEU A 77 4.35 5.40 -0.96
N THR A 78 3.18 4.85 -0.55
CA THR A 78 2.24 4.23 -1.50
C THR A 78 1.72 5.23 -2.52
N VAL A 79 1.45 6.48 -2.13
CA VAL A 79 1.01 7.55 -3.05
C VAL A 79 2.11 7.91 -4.03
N VAL A 80 3.35 8.11 -3.54
CA VAL A 80 4.51 8.43 -4.39
C VAL A 80 4.78 7.31 -5.40
N LEU A 81 4.78 6.06 -4.95
CA LEU A 81 5.04 4.91 -5.82
C LEU A 81 3.92 4.72 -6.86
N LEU A 82 2.66 4.96 -6.48
CA LEU A 82 1.55 4.93 -7.44
C LEU A 82 1.70 6.02 -8.50
N PHE A 83 2.07 7.24 -8.11
CA PHE A 83 2.36 8.33 -9.06
C PHE A 83 3.52 7.97 -10.00
N LEU A 84 4.62 7.40 -9.47
CA LEU A 84 5.74 6.95 -10.28
C LEU A 84 5.35 5.81 -11.23
N ALA A 85 4.46 4.90 -10.79
CA ALA A 85 3.92 3.85 -11.65
C ALA A 85 3.18 4.46 -12.85
N TYR A 86 2.35 5.48 -12.65
CA TYR A 86 1.70 6.21 -13.75
C TYR A 86 2.71 6.93 -14.65
N ALA A 87 3.69 7.61 -14.06
CA ALA A 87 4.71 8.33 -14.81
C ALA A 87 5.55 7.42 -15.72
N THR A 88 5.76 6.16 -15.31
CA THR A 88 6.55 5.17 -16.06
C THR A 88 5.72 4.32 -17.02
N ALA A 89 4.39 4.23 -16.83
CA ALA A 89 3.48 3.45 -17.70
C ALA A 89 3.27 4.08 -19.09
N GLY A 90 3.41 5.41 -19.23
CA GLY A 90 3.12 6.16 -20.47
C GLY A 90 4.24 6.20 -21.51
N GLY A 91 5.31 5.46 -21.34
CA GLY A 91 6.60 5.70 -21.99
C GLY A 91 6.84 5.15 -23.39
N GLN A 92 5.83 4.98 -24.26
CA GLN A 92 6.06 4.32 -25.57
C GLN A 92 6.47 5.22 -26.74
N SER A 93 6.62 6.54 -26.58
CA SER A 93 6.76 7.45 -27.73
C SER A 93 8.13 8.12 -27.96
N SER A 94 9.16 7.84 -27.16
CA SER A 94 10.52 8.33 -27.41
C SER A 94 11.60 7.42 -26.83
N LEU A 95 12.73 7.29 -27.52
CA LEU A 95 13.87 6.41 -27.15
C LEU A 95 14.35 6.58 -25.67
N GLY A 96 14.30 7.80 -25.12
CA GLY A 96 14.67 8.04 -23.72
C GLY A 96 13.63 7.54 -22.70
N ARG A 97 12.38 7.34 -23.11
CA ARG A 97 11.29 6.88 -22.24
C ARG A 97 11.18 5.35 -22.16
N VAL A 98 11.71 4.63 -23.13
CA VAL A 98 11.73 3.15 -23.11
C VAL A 98 12.53 2.64 -21.92
N GLY A 99 13.65 3.27 -21.59
CA GLY A 99 14.44 2.93 -20.40
C GLY A 99 13.68 3.17 -19.08
N LEU A 100 12.89 4.25 -19.01
CA LEU A 100 12.08 4.55 -17.82
C LEU A 100 10.89 3.58 -17.67
N ALA A 101 10.32 3.09 -18.77
CA ALA A 101 9.25 2.09 -18.73
C ALA A 101 9.71 0.76 -18.09
N ALA A 102 11.00 0.43 -18.19
CA ALA A 102 11.57 -0.75 -17.54
C ALA A 102 11.56 -0.66 -16.00
N LEU A 103 11.44 0.54 -15.45
CA LEU A 103 11.28 0.74 -14.00
C LEU A 103 9.87 0.44 -13.51
N HIS A 104 8.87 0.44 -14.39
CA HIS A 104 7.47 0.23 -14.00
C HIS A 104 7.24 -1.06 -13.18
N PRO A 105 7.72 -2.25 -13.59
CA PRO A 105 7.57 -3.46 -12.78
C PRO A 105 8.32 -3.40 -11.44
N VAL A 106 9.46 -2.71 -11.37
CA VAL A 106 10.20 -2.50 -10.11
C VAL A 106 9.39 -1.63 -9.15
N ILE A 107 8.81 -0.55 -9.66
CA ILE A 107 7.94 0.35 -8.88
C ILE A 107 6.70 -0.41 -8.39
N ALA A 108 6.09 -1.27 -9.22
CA ALA A 108 4.98 -2.11 -8.82
C ALA A 108 5.36 -3.09 -7.69
N ALA A 109 6.52 -3.71 -7.75
CA ALA A 109 7.04 -4.58 -6.69
C ALA A 109 7.30 -3.81 -5.39
N LEU A 110 7.85 -2.60 -5.46
CA LEU A 110 8.04 -1.71 -4.31
C LEU A 110 6.71 -1.27 -3.71
N LEU A 111 5.71 -0.95 -4.54
CA LEU A 111 4.36 -0.61 -4.09
C LEU A 111 3.70 -1.79 -3.37
N PHE A 112 3.84 -3.00 -3.91
CA PHE A 112 3.36 -4.23 -3.26
C PHE A 112 4.00 -4.40 -1.88
N TRP A 113 5.34 -4.36 -1.79
CA TRP A 113 6.04 -4.48 -0.51
C TRP A 113 5.61 -3.41 0.49
N THR A 114 5.60 -2.14 0.06
CA THR A 114 5.22 -1.00 0.91
C THR A 114 3.82 -1.20 1.48
N SER A 115 2.88 -1.72 0.68
CA SER A 115 1.50 -1.99 1.08
C SER A 115 1.43 -3.11 2.12
N VAL A 116 2.19 -4.19 1.93
CA VAL A 116 2.29 -5.30 2.91
C VAL A 116 2.88 -4.81 4.23
N GLU A 117 3.97 -4.05 4.17
CA GLU A 117 4.63 -3.55 5.38
C GLU A 117 3.74 -2.55 6.13
N LEU A 118 3.01 -1.69 5.42
CA LEU A 118 2.00 -0.80 6.01
C LEU A 118 0.93 -1.59 6.77
N ALA A 119 0.38 -2.64 6.15
CA ALA A 119 -0.64 -3.49 6.76
C ALA A 119 -0.11 -4.21 8.01
N ARG A 120 1.12 -4.72 7.96
CA ARG A 120 1.78 -5.39 9.09
C ARG A 120 2.00 -4.45 10.26
N ARG A 121 2.50 -3.23 10.02
CA ARG A 121 2.74 -2.22 11.06
C ARG A 121 1.43 -1.75 11.68
N ALA A 122 0.40 -1.50 10.88
CA ALA A 122 -0.92 -1.14 11.39
C ALA A 122 -1.50 -2.21 12.32
N ARG A 123 -1.30 -3.50 12.02
CA ARG A 123 -1.68 -4.61 12.93
C ARG A 123 -0.82 -4.70 14.19
N ALA A 124 0.48 -4.45 14.08
CA ALA A 124 1.38 -4.47 15.23
C ALA A 124 1.02 -3.38 16.25
N ASP A 125 0.69 -2.18 15.76
CA ASP A 125 0.23 -1.07 16.60
C ASP A 125 -1.07 -1.42 17.36
N GLN A 126 -1.99 -2.15 16.72
CA GLN A 126 -3.22 -2.63 17.39
C GLN A 126 -2.93 -3.59 18.53
N ARG A 127 -2.02 -4.54 18.33
CA ARG A 127 -1.68 -5.56 19.35
C ARG A 127 -1.03 -4.94 20.58
N ARG A 128 -0.16 -3.95 20.40
CA ARG A 128 0.51 -3.24 21.50
C ARG A 128 -0.49 -2.54 22.42
N ASP A 129 -1.53 -1.94 21.85
CA ASP A 129 -2.55 -1.24 22.63
C ASP A 129 -3.53 -2.20 23.34
N SER A 130 -3.66 -3.43 22.85
CA SER A 130 -4.52 -4.47 23.42
C SER A 130 -3.84 -5.26 24.54
N SER A 131 -2.51 -5.13 24.70
CA SER A 131 -1.77 -5.82 25.77
C SER A 131 -1.97 -5.07 27.09
N PRO A 132 -2.57 -5.71 28.14
CA PRO A 132 -2.71 -5.07 29.44
C PRO A 132 -1.31 -4.80 30.00
N THR A 133 -1.05 -3.56 30.40
CA THR A 133 0.12 -3.19 31.21
C THR A 133 0.05 -3.98 32.51
N VAL A 134 0.85 -5.04 32.62
CA VAL A 134 1.08 -5.70 33.91
C VAL A 134 1.75 -4.66 34.83
N LYS A 135 0.94 -3.98 35.65
CA LYS A 135 1.45 -3.17 36.72
C LYS A 135 2.19 -4.13 37.68
N THR A 136 3.51 -4.19 37.56
CA THR A 136 4.35 -4.77 38.61
C THR A 136 4.07 -3.99 39.89
N ARG A 137 3.32 -4.64 40.78
CA ARG A 137 3.10 -4.15 42.15
C ARG A 137 4.47 -4.12 42.81
N PRO A 138 4.95 -2.98 43.35
CA PRO A 138 6.18 -2.99 44.10
C PRO A 138 6.01 -3.93 45.29
N ALA A 139 6.96 -4.88 45.46
CA ALA A 139 7.03 -5.72 46.62
C ALA A 139 7.16 -4.80 47.84
N ALA A 140 6.15 -4.82 48.71
CA ALA A 140 6.21 -4.18 49.99
C ALA A 140 7.26 -4.96 50.82
N GLY A 141 8.44 -4.32 51.04
CA GLY A 141 9.45 -4.72 52.01
C GLY A 141 9.13 -4.16 53.38
#